data_6bd698a767c4d21bb47937f7f52aa86c
#
_entry.id   6bd698a767c4d21bb47937f7f52aa86c
#
_cell.length_a   1.000
_cell.length_b   1.000
_cell.length_c   1.000
_cell.angle_alpha   90.00
_cell.angle_beta   90.00
_cell.angle_gamma   90.00
#
_symmetry.space_group_name_H-M   'P 1'
#
loop_
_entity.id
_entity.type
_entity.pdbx_description
1 polymer ?
#
loop_
_entity_poly.entity_id
_entity_poly.type
_entity_poly.pdbx_seq_one_letter_code
_entity_poly.pdbx_strand_id
1 'polypeptide(L)'
;VVGLPLGRVIGLLIGWRMTFAIIAVVATIIFVYLLLTLPQLPSRGSFTVRKMPLLLKNRVLLGIFIMSVLFATSHYTGYGYIEPFLGQVAGMSNEAVTATLILFGASGMLGSWLFSRYYPRNRYRFIGLMASGIAMLLLLLRLSALSVVTVVVLCVLWGLISTAFNVAFQDCTIRYAPADATAVAMSIYSGIFNLGIGTGAFIGGLVCTYSSIANIGYAGGMVAVLTLVYCCCRFFRNMRKADKASTTTC
;
A
#
# COMPACT_ATOMS: atom_id res chain seq x y z
N VAL A 1 7.75 -4.41 7.46
CA VAL A 1 8.19 -3.56 8.58
C VAL A 1 9.71 -3.52 8.66
N VAL A 2 10.40 -4.64 8.65
CA VAL A 2 11.84 -4.74 8.92
C VAL A 2 12.70 -4.65 7.65
N GLY A 3 12.12 -4.90 6.47
CA GLY A 3 12.87 -5.05 5.21
C GLY A 3 13.66 -3.81 4.79
N LEU A 4 13.04 -2.63 4.85
CA LEU A 4 13.68 -1.39 4.41
C LEU A 4 14.81 -0.95 5.34
N PRO A 5 14.63 -0.94 6.70
CA PRO A 5 15.74 -0.69 7.62
C PRO A 5 16.88 -1.69 7.50
N LEU A 6 16.58 -3.00 7.38
CA LEU A 6 17.61 -4.03 7.20
C LEU A 6 18.37 -3.84 5.87
N GLY A 7 17.65 -3.62 4.78
CA GLY A 7 18.26 -3.36 3.49
C GLY A 7 19.19 -2.16 3.50
N ARG A 8 18.79 -1.10 4.21
CA ARG A 8 19.62 0.09 4.40
C ARG A 8 20.89 -0.21 5.21
N VAL A 9 20.77 -0.86 6.37
CA VAL A 9 21.92 -1.20 7.22
C VAL A 9 22.91 -2.08 6.47
N ILE A 10 22.44 -3.12 5.78
CA ILE A 10 23.27 -4.00 4.96
C ILE A 10 23.92 -3.21 3.81
N GLY A 11 23.15 -2.35 3.16
CA GLY A 11 23.64 -1.51 2.05
C GLY A 11 24.76 -0.56 2.46
N LEU A 12 24.66 0.02 3.66
CA LEU A 12 25.69 0.91 4.23
C LEU A 12 26.94 0.16 4.70
N LEU A 13 26.78 -1.04 5.27
CA LEU A 13 27.91 -1.80 5.83
C LEU A 13 28.69 -2.59 4.78
N ILE A 14 28.00 -3.24 3.85
CA ILE A 14 28.58 -4.26 2.95
C ILE A 14 28.29 -3.94 1.46
N GLY A 15 27.48 -2.92 1.20
CA GLY A 15 27.10 -2.49 -0.15
C GLY A 15 25.78 -3.08 -0.64
N TRP A 16 25.13 -2.36 -1.53
CA TRP A 16 23.79 -2.67 -2.04
C TRP A 16 23.69 -4.04 -2.75
N ARG A 17 24.77 -4.49 -3.40
CA ARG A 17 24.82 -5.81 -4.06
C ARG A 17 24.64 -6.96 -3.07
N MET A 18 25.20 -6.84 -1.86
CA MET A 18 25.06 -7.85 -0.81
C MET A 18 23.63 -7.92 -0.27
N THR A 19 22.89 -6.81 -0.26
CA THR A 19 21.47 -6.82 0.09
C THR A 19 20.67 -7.75 -0.84
N PHE A 20 20.88 -7.64 -2.15
CA PHE A 20 20.22 -8.55 -3.13
C PHE A 20 20.70 -9.99 -2.99
N ALA A 21 21.99 -10.22 -2.74
CA ALA A 21 22.53 -11.56 -2.53
C ALA A 21 21.90 -12.25 -1.30
N ILE A 22 21.80 -11.54 -0.18
CA ILE A 22 21.16 -12.06 1.04
C ILE A 22 19.70 -12.38 0.78
N ILE A 23 18.95 -11.49 0.12
CA ILE A 23 17.53 -11.73 -0.23
C ILE A 23 17.41 -12.98 -1.11
N ALA A 24 18.29 -13.14 -2.12
CA ALA A 24 18.29 -14.29 -3.01
C ALA A 24 18.55 -15.61 -2.25
N VAL A 25 19.53 -15.62 -1.34
CA VAL A 25 19.84 -16.79 -0.51
C VAL A 25 18.66 -17.15 0.38
N VAL A 26 18.10 -16.18 1.11
CA VAL A 26 16.93 -16.40 1.99
C VAL A 26 15.72 -16.91 1.19
N ALA A 27 15.44 -16.29 0.04
CA ALA A 27 14.35 -16.71 -0.85
C ALA A 27 14.55 -18.14 -1.36
N THR A 28 15.78 -18.53 -1.72
CA THR A 28 16.12 -19.89 -2.15
C THR A 28 15.92 -20.91 -1.02
N ILE A 29 16.36 -20.60 0.19
CA ILE A 29 16.17 -21.47 1.35
C ILE A 29 14.66 -21.68 1.62
N ILE A 30 13.88 -20.59 1.62
CA ILE A 30 12.42 -20.68 1.82
C ILE A 30 11.77 -21.48 0.69
N PHE A 31 12.18 -21.27 -0.56
CA PHE A 31 11.66 -21.99 -1.71
C PHE A 31 11.92 -23.50 -1.61
N VAL A 32 13.16 -23.90 -1.29
CA VAL A 32 13.53 -25.31 -1.10
C VAL A 32 12.74 -25.92 0.08
N TYR A 33 12.64 -25.19 1.19
CA TYR A 33 11.85 -25.63 2.34
C TYR A 33 10.38 -25.88 1.95
N LEU A 34 9.76 -24.95 1.21
CA LEU A 34 8.38 -25.10 0.74
C LEU A 34 8.23 -26.30 -0.21
N LEU A 35 9.17 -26.51 -1.13
CA LEU A 35 9.13 -27.66 -2.03
C LEU A 35 9.17 -29.01 -1.29
N LEU A 36 9.90 -29.07 -0.17
CA LEU A 36 10.06 -30.29 0.60
C LEU A 36 8.91 -30.54 1.59
N THR A 37 8.23 -29.48 2.05
CA THR A 37 7.23 -29.57 3.14
C THR A 37 5.79 -29.39 2.68
N LEU A 38 5.55 -28.80 1.49
CA LEU A 38 4.18 -28.56 1.03
C LEU A 38 3.53 -29.87 0.59
N PRO A 39 2.43 -30.31 1.24
CA PRO A 39 1.69 -31.47 0.80
C PRO A 39 1.00 -31.17 -0.54
N GLN A 40 0.84 -32.19 -1.38
CA GLN A 40 0.05 -32.08 -2.61
C GLN A 40 -1.42 -31.86 -2.24
N LEU A 41 -1.88 -30.62 -2.30
CA LEU A 41 -3.28 -30.30 -2.07
C LEU A 41 -4.08 -30.57 -3.34
N PRO A 42 -5.21 -31.28 -3.25
CA PRO A 42 -6.10 -31.47 -4.38
C PRO A 42 -6.59 -30.09 -4.88
N SER A 43 -6.44 -29.84 -6.17
CA SER A 43 -6.93 -28.62 -6.81
C SER A 43 -8.47 -28.59 -6.69
N ARG A 44 -8.98 -27.82 -5.74
CA ARG A 44 -10.42 -27.54 -5.65
C ARG A 44 -10.81 -26.57 -6.75
N GLY A 45 -11.13 -27.10 -7.92
CA GLY A 45 -11.70 -26.37 -9.05
C GLY A 45 -10.73 -25.35 -9.64
N SER A 46 -10.24 -25.60 -10.85
CA SER A 46 -9.45 -24.60 -11.58
C SER A 46 -10.35 -23.41 -11.92
N PHE A 47 -10.10 -22.26 -11.31
CA PHE A 47 -10.66 -21.02 -11.81
C PHE A 47 -10.09 -20.81 -13.21
N THR A 48 -10.92 -21.01 -14.22
CA THR A 48 -10.51 -20.83 -15.61
C THR A 48 -10.30 -19.35 -15.87
N VAL A 49 -9.16 -18.96 -16.44
CA VAL A 49 -8.85 -17.58 -16.90
C VAL A 49 -10.01 -16.97 -17.71
N ARG A 50 -10.79 -17.81 -18.36
CA ARG A 50 -12.02 -17.44 -19.09
C ARG A 50 -13.08 -16.78 -18.20
N LYS A 51 -13.07 -17.00 -16.88
CA LYS A 51 -13.98 -16.35 -15.91
C LYS A 51 -13.46 -14.99 -15.40
N MET A 52 -12.23 -14.62 -15.73
CA MET A 52 -11.62 -13.34 -15.32
C MET A 52 -12.44 -12.10 -15.74
N PRO A 53 -13.04 -12.03 -16.95
CA PRO A 53 -13.94 -10.94 -17.33
C PRO A 53 -15.16 -10.80 -16.42
N LEU A 54 -15.60 -11.89 -15.79
CA LEU A 54 -16.74 -11.87 -14.87
C LEU A 54 -16.42 -11.10 -13.57
N LEU A 55 -15.19 -11.23 -13.07
CA LEU A 55 -14.72 -10.45 -11.91
C LEU A 55 -14.66 -8.95 -12.23
N LEU A 56 -14.22 -8.59 -13.45
CA LEU A 56 -14.13 -7.20 -13.89
C LEU A 56 -15.52 -6.57 -14.17
N LYS A 57 -16.55 -7.38 -14.45
CA LYS A 57 -17.94 -6.91 -14.55
C LYS A 57 -18.53 -6.51 -13.21
N ASN A 58 -17.99 -7.04 -12.09
CA ASN A 58 -18.40 -6.61 -10.75
C ASN A 58 -17.89 -5.18 -10.49
N ARG A 59 -18.80 -4.21 -10.50
CA ARG A 59 -18.49 -2.78 -10.35
C ARG A 59 -17.81 -2.43 -9.04
N VAL A 60 -18.00 -3.23 -7.98
CA VAL A 60 -17.34 -3.01 -6.69
C VAL A 60 -15.91 -3.52 -6.75
N LEU A 61 -15.67 -4.73 -7.26
CA LEU A 61 -14.32 -5.28 -7.45
C LEU A 61 -13.48 -4.41 -8.39
N LEU A 62 -14.05 -3.97 -9.51
CA LEU A 62 -13.39 -3.04 -10.40
C LEU A 62 -13.04 -1.72 -9.67
N GLY A 63 -13.95 -1.22 -8.83
CA GLY A 63 -13.70 -0.06 -7.99
C GLY A 63 -12.56 -0.27 -6.99
N ILE A 64 -12.48 -1.45 -6.37
CA ILE A 64 -11.39 -1.83 -5.47
C ILE A 64 -10.05 -1.84 -6.22
N PHE A 65 -10.01 -2.43 -7.40
CA PHE A 65 -8.79 -2.50 -8.23
C PHE A 65 -8.29 -1.11 -8.66
N ILE A 66 -9.20 -0.22 -9.09
CA ILE A 66 -8.87 1.16 -9.43
C ILE A 66 -8.35 1.91 -8.18
N MET A 67 -9.03 1.77 -7.03
CA MET A 67 -8.57 2.38 -5.78
C MET A 67 -7.19 1.87 -5.37
N SER A 68 -6.92 0.58 -5.57
CA SER A 68 -5.66 -0.04 -5.19
C SER A 68 -4.49 0.47 -6.02
N VAL A 69 -4.63 0.59 -7.34
CA VAL A 69 -3.58 1.14 -8.18
C VAL A 69 -3.34 2.63 -7.89
N LEU A 70 -4.40 3.42 -7.75
CA LEU A 70 -4.28 4.84 -7.44
C LEU A 70 -3.64 5.08 -6.06
N PHE A 71 -4.06 4.31 -5.05
CA PHE A 71 -3.46 4.38 -3.72
C PHE A 71 -1.99 3.97 -3.73
N ALA A 72 -1.66 2.82 -4.34
CA ALA A 72 -0.27 2.37 -4.42
C ALA A 72 0.60 3.38 -5.18
N THR A 73 0.11 3.92 -6.30
CA THR A 73 0.81 4.97 -7.05
C THR A 73 1.06 6.20 -6.18
N SER A 74 0.04 6.72 -5.49
CA SER A 74 0.19 7.89 -4.63
C SER A 74 1.18 7.66 -3.49
N HIS A 75 1.03 6.52 -2.81
CA HIS A 75 1.87 6.12 -1.68
C HIS A 75 3.33 5.96 -2.09
N TYR A 76 3.60 5.19 -3.16
CA TYR A 76 4.97 4.87 -3.58
C TYR A 76 5.67 5.99 -4.35
N THR A 77 4.94 6.98 -4.86
CA THR A 77 5.54 8.23 -5.36
C THR A 77 6.30 8.96 -4.25
N GLY A 78 5.75 8.98 -3.03
CA GLY A 78 6.43 9.57 -1.86
C GLY A 78 7.35 8.57 -1.16
N TYR A 79 6.85 7.37 -0.85
CA TYR A 79 7.56 6.39 -0.03
C TYR A 79 8.83 5.84 -0.69
N GLY A 80 8.83 5.69 -2.01
CA GLY A 80 10.02 5.23 -2.75
C GLY A 80 11.24 6.16 -2.60
N TYR A 81 11.00 7.41 -2.27
CA TYR A 81 12.03 8.44 -2.14
C TYR A 81 12.05 9.09 -0.75
N ILE A 82 11.40 8.47 0.25
CA ILE A 82 11.31 9.03 1.60
C ILE A 82 12.68 9.09 2.29
N GLU A 83 13.53 8.10 2.07
CA GLU A 83 14.88 8.07 2.66
C GLU A 83 15.73 9.26 2.23
N PRO A 84 15.97 9.50 0.92
CA PRO A 84 16.70 10.68 0.48
C PRO A 84 15.95 11.99 0.79
N PHE A 85 14.63 12.01 0.87
CA PHE A 85 13.88 13.18 1.31
C PHE A 85 14.21 13.54 2.76
N LEU A 86 14.22 12.57 3.67
CA LEU A 86 14.54 12.79 5.08
C LEU A 86 15.99 13.29 5.27
N GLY A 87 16.95 12.74 4.50
CA GLY A 87 18.34 13.16 4.57
C GLY A 87 18.60 14.52 3.93
N GLN A 88 18.09 14.76 2.72
CA GLN A 88 18.46 15.94 1.92
C GLN A 88 17.54 17.13 2.16
N VAL A 89 16.24 16.92 2.41
CA VAL A 89 15.26 18.00 2.57
C VAL A 89 15.03 18.31 4.04
N ALA A 90 14.86 17.29 4.89
CA ALA A 90 14.69 17.48 6.33
C ALA A 90 16.02 17.56 7.10
N GLY A 91 17.18 17.37 6.45
CA GLY A 91 18.51 17.51 7.05
C GLY A 91 18.79 16.51 8.17
N MET A 92 18.15 15.33 8.15
CA MET A 92 18.29 14.34 9.23
C MET A 92 19.59 13.54 9.11
N SER A 93 20.19 13.17 10.26
CA SER A 93 21.32 12.24 10.28
C SER A 93 20.91 10.84 9.82
N ASN A 94 21.89 10.02 9.42
CA ASN A 94 21.63 8.65 8.97
C ASN A 94 20.94 7.79 10.04
N GLU A 95 21.28 7.98 11.31
CA GLU A 95 20.69 7.29 12.46
C GLU A 95 19.23 7.72 12.64
N ALA A 96 18.94 9.02 12.55
CA ALA A 96 17.59 9.56 12.67
C ALA A 96 16.69 9.11 11.51
N VAL A 97 17.21 9.06 10.29
CA VAL A 97 16.48 8.50 9.13
C VAL A 97 16.16 7.02 9.37
N THR A 98 17.14 6.21 9.80
CA THR A 98 16.92 4.78 10.07
C THR A 98 15.88 4.57 11.17
N ALA A 99 15.97 5.32 12.27
CA ALA A 99 15.00 5.28 13.36
C ALA A 99 13.59 5.66 12.87
N THR A 100 13.46 6.68 12.03
CA THR A 100 12.19 7.12 11.46
C THR A 100 11.56 6.02 10.57
N LEU A 101 12.37 5.35 9.76
CA LEU A 101 11.89 4.24 8.91
C LEU A 101 11.46 3.02 9.73
N ILE A 102 12.12 2.74 10.85
CA ILE A 102 11.70 1.72 11.82
C ILE A 102 10.36 2.09 12.45
N LEU A 103 10.21 3.33 12.91
CA LEU A 103 8.95 3.84 13.47
C LEU A 103 7.82 3.82 12.45
N PHE A 104 8.08 4.22 11.20
CA PHE A 104 7.13 4.11 10.09
C PHE A 104 6.63 2.68 9.92
N GLY A 105 7.54 1.71 9.85
CA GLY A 105 7.18 0.30 9.72
C GLY A 105 6.43 -0.24 10.95
N ALA A 106 6.89 0.09 12.16
CA ALA A 106 6.26 -0.34 13.42
C ALA A 106 4.84 0.25 13.58
N SER A 107 4.62 1.48 13.13
CA SER A 107 3.30 2.11 13.14
C SER A 107 2.25 1.37 12.30
N GLY A 108 2.69 0.58 11.32
CA GLY A 108 1.80 -0.30 10.55
C GLY A 108 1.09 -1.35 11.42
N MET A 109 1.71 -1.81 12.52
CA MET A 109 1.02 -2.70 13.47
C MET A 109 -0.15 -1.99 14.16
N LEU A 110 0.04 -0.72 14.53
CA LEU A 110 -1.05 0.12 15.05
C LEU A 110 -2.12 0.35 13.98
N GLY A 111 -1.74 0.48 12.70
CA GLY A 111 -2.68 0.57 11.57
C GLY A 111 -3.55 -0.68 11.44
N SER A 112 -2.98 -1.87 11.59
CA SER A 112 -3.72 -3.14 11.58
C SER A 112 -4.65 -3.28 12.79
N TRP A 113 -4.20 -2.84 13.97
CA TRP A 113 -5.05 -2.79 15.17
C TRP A 113 -6.21 -1.80 14.99
N LEU A 114 -5.96 -0.62 14.43
CA LEU A 114 -6.98 0.39 14.14
C LEU A 114 -8.04 -0.16 13.17
N PHE A 115 -7.60 -0.88 12.13
CA PHE A 115 -8.49 -1.59 11.22
C PHE A 115 -9.39 -2.57 11.99
N SER A 116 -8.81 -3.47 12.78
CA SER A 116 -9.58 -4.48 13.52
C SER A 116 -10.62 -3.86 14.46
N ARG A 117 -10.33 -2.71 15.06
CA ARG A 117 -11.19 -2.06 16.05
C ARG A 117 -12.30 -1.21 15.46
N TYR A 118 -12.02 -0.48 14.37
CA TYR A 118 -12.91 0.58 13.87
C TYR A 118 -13.55 0.27 12.52
N TYR A 119 -12.89 -0.50 11.66
CA TYR A 119 -13.42 -0.84 10.34
C TYR A 119 -14.76 -1.58 10.39
N PRO A 120 -14.99 -2.59 11.28
CA PRO A 120 -16.26 -3.29 11.35
C PRO A 120 -17.45 -2.39 11.74
N ARG A 121 -17.18 -1.30 12.48
CA ARG A 121 -18.24 -0.37 12.94
C ARG A 121 -18.80 0.46 11.79
N ASN A 122 -17.95 1.00 10.95
CA ASN A 122 -18.35 1.79 9.77
C ASN A 122 -17.24 1.82 8.70
N ARG A 123 -17.28 0.83 7.81
CA ARG A 123 -16.26 0.68 6.74
C ARG A 123 -16.19 1.88 5.79
N TYR A 124 -17.32 2.55 5.50
CA TYR A 124 -17.32 3.72 4.62
C TYR A 124 -16.55 4.89 5.22
N ARG A 125 -16.84 5.20 6.49
CA ARG A 125 -16.13 6.26 7.22
C ARG A 125 -14.66 5.91 7.37
N PHE A 126 -14.35 4.65 7.68
CA PHE A 126 -12.97 4.21 7.85
C PHE A 126 -12.16 4.39 6.56
N ILE A 127 -12.64 3.86 5.43
CA ILE A 127 -11.97 3.99 4.12
C ILE A 127 -11.84 5.47 3.74
N GLY A 128 -12.88 6.27 3.92
CA GLY A 128 -12.84 7.70 3.62
C GLY A 128 -11.81 8.45 4.46
N LEU A 129 -11.74 8.18 5.77
CA LEU A 129 -10.75 8.78 6.68
C LEU A 129 -9.32 8.37 6.30
N MET A 130 -9.08 7.10 5.97
CA MET A 130 -7.75 6.66 5.54
C MET A 130 -7.35 7.30 4.20
N ALA A 131 -8.28 7.37 3.22
CA ALA A 131 -8.02 8.00 1.93
C ALA A 131 -7.76 9.51 2.06
N SER A 132 -8.51 10.23 2.89
CA SER A 132 -8.27 11.66 3.15
C SER A 132 -6.99 11.89 3.94
N GLY A 133 -6.70 11.01 4.90
CA GLY A 133 -5.48 11.06 5.70
C GLY A 133 -4.22 10.94 4.84
N ILE A 134 -4.17 9.96 3.92
CA ILE A 134 -3.00 9.80 3.04
C ILE A 134 -2.81 11.01 2.12
N ALA A 135 -3.89 11.57 1.58
CA ALA A 135 -3.82 12.77 0.74
C ALA A 135 -3.27 13.97 1.53
N MET A 136 -3.78 14.19 2.74
CA MET A 136 -3.33 15.26 3.61
C MET A 136 -1.85 15.10 4.00
N LEU A 137 -1.43 13.90 4.42
CA LEU A 137 -0.06 13.65 4.84
C LEU A 137 0.94 13.85 3.70
N LEU A 138 0.62 13.38 2.49
CA LEU A 138 1.48 13.59 1.32
C LEU A 138 1.59 15.07 0.94
N LEU A 139 0.50 15.82 0.94
CA LEU A 139 0.52 17.25 0.66
C LEU A 139 1.29 18.04 1.72
N LEU A 140 1.24 17.62 2.98
CA LEU A 140 1.96 18.25 4.09
C LEU A 140 3.43 17.79 4.21
N LEU A 141 3.87 16.80 3.44
CA LEU A 141 5.20 16.20 3.57
C LEU A 141 6.32 17.25 3.49
N ARG A 142 6.26 18.15 2.51
CA ARG A 142 7.26 19.21 2.37
C ARG A 142 7.25 20.19 3.54
N LEU A 143 6.09 20.57 4.04
CA LEU A 143 5.96 21.48 5.18
C LEU A 143 6.44 20.83 6.46
N SER A 144 6.26 19.53 6.62
CA SER A 144 6.72 18.80 7.81
C SER A 144 8.26 18.77 7.91
N ALA A 145 8.98 18.90 6.80
CA ALA A 145 10.45 18.90 6.78
C ALA A 145 11.07 20.14 7.48
N LEU A 146 10.28 21.15 7.84
CA LEU A 146 10.75 22.30 8.63
C LEU A 146 11.15 21.93 10.05
N SER A 147 10.73 20.77 10.57
CA SER A 147 11.12 20.28 11.90
C SER A 147 11.24 18.75 11.88
N VAL A 148 12.33 18.25 12.44
CA VAL A 148 12.56 16.80 12.57
C VAL A 148 11.42 16.12 13.31
N VAL A 149 10.89 16.71 14.38
CA VAL A 149 9.76 16.13 15.14
C VAL A 149 8.52 16.04 14.27
N THR A 150 8.22 17.08 13.50
CA THR A 150 7.01 17.12 12.66
C THR A 150 7.07 16.07 11.55
N VAL A 151 8.23 15.90 10.90
CA VAL A 151 8.35 14.90 9.83
C VAL A 151 8.33 13.48 10.38
N VAL A 152 8.89 13.22 11.56
CA VAL A 152 8.81 11.91 12.22
C VAL A 152 7.36 11.56 12.57
N VAL A 153 6.62 12.49 13.20
CA VAL A 153 5.19 12.30 13.51
C VAL A 153 4.38 12.03 12.23
N LEU A 154 4.65 12.80 11.17
CA LEU A 154 3.99 12.58 9.88
C LEU A 154 4.30 11.19 9.31
N CYS A 155 5.54 10.73 9.37
CA CYS A 155 5.93 9.39 8.93
C CYS A 155 5.23 8.28 9.72
N VAL A 156 5.12 8.43 11.05
CA VAL A 156 4.39 7.47 11.91
C VAL A 156 2.91 7.41 11.53
N LEU A 157 2.25 8.55 11.36
CA LEU A 157 0.85 8.61 10.91
C LEU A 157 0.68 8.03 9.51
N TRP A 158 1.65 8.27 8.62
CA TRP A 158 1.62 7.75 7.27
C TRP A 158 1.74 6.22 7.24
N GLY A 159 2.66 5.63 8.00
CA GLY A 159 2.79 4.17 8.12
C GLY A 159 1.52 3.51 8.68
N LEU A 160 0.92 4.12 9.70
CA LEU A 160 -0.35 3.68 10.29
C LEU A 160 -1.48 3.72 9.26
N ILE A 161 -1.69 4.86 8.60
CA ILE A 161 -2.81 5.06 7.66
C ILE A 161 -2.64 4.18 6.43
N SER A 162 -1.43 4.07 5.88
CA SER A 162 -1.18 3.26 4.68
C SER A 162 -1.45 1.78 4.92
N THR A 163 -1.02 1.25 6.06
CA THR A 163 -1.29 -0.15 6.42
C THR A 163 -2.77 -0.38 6.67
N ALA A 164 -3.43 0.49 7.44
CA ALA A 164 -4.86 0.40 7.71
C ALA A 164 -5.70 0.41 6.42
N PHE A 165 -5.34 1.28 5.46
CA PHE A 165 -5.98 1.34 4.15
C PHE A 165 -5.77 0.05 3.35
N ASN A 166 -4.53 -0.45 3.27
CA ASN A 166 -4.20 -1.66 2.52
C ASN A 166 -4.98 -2.88 3.04
N VAL A 167 -5.00 -3.08 4.37
CA VAL A 167 -5.74 -4.19 4.98
C VAL A 167 -7.25 -4.06 4.72
N ALA A 168 -7.81 -2.85 4.78
CA ALA A 168 -9.22 -2.61 4.47
C ALA A 168 -9.58 -3.00 3.03
N PHE A 169 -8.69 -2.74 2.06
CA PHE A 169 -8.92 -3.11 0.66
C PHE A 169 -8.74 -4.60 0.39
N GLN A 170 -7.85 -5.27 1.12
CA GLN A 170 -7.77 -6.74 1.09
C GLN A 170 -9.07 -7.37 1.61
N ASP A 171 -9.61 -6.91 2.75
CA ASP A 171 -10.90 -7.36 3.26
C ASP A 171 -12.04 -7.09 2.28
N CYS A 172 -12.10 -5.90 1.68
CA CYS A 172 -13.09 -5.59 0.65
C CYS A 172 -12.97 -6.56 -0.54
N THR A 173 -11.76 -6.90 -0.98
CA THR A 173 -11.55 -7.84 -2.09
C THR A 173 -12.12 -9.21 -1.75
N ILE A 174 -11.83 -9.73 -0.56
CA ILE A 174 -12.34 -11.02 -0.08
C ILE A 174 -13.87 -10.99 0.01
N ARG A 175 -14.44 -9.93 0.55
CA ARG A 175 -15.88 -9.78 0.80
C ARG A 175 -16.71 -9.69 -0.48
N TYR A 176 -16.24 -8.97 -1.50
CA TYR A 176 -16.99 -8.75 -2.74
C TYR A 176 -16.62 -9.72 -3.87
N ALA A 177 -15.62 -10.56 -3.67
CA ALA A 177 -15.29 -11.64 -4.60
C ALA A 177 -16.30 -12.81 -4.46
N PRO A 178 -16.67 -13.48 -5.56
CA PRO A 178 -17.37 -14.74 -5.48
C PRO A 178 -16.56 -15.77 -4.69
N ALA A 179 -17.23 -16.64 -3.92
CA ALA A 179 -16.57 -17.59 -3.01
C ALA A 179 -15.61 -18.55 -3.75
N ASP A 180 -15.94 -18.94 -4.99
CA ASP A 180 -15.13 -19.80 -5.85
C ASP A 180 -13.98 -19.05 -6.55
N ALA A 181 -13.94 -17.72 -6.47
CA ALA A 181 -12.99 -16.86 -7.19
C ALA A 181 -12.16 -15.95 -6.27
N THR A 182 -12.29 -16.08 -4.94
CA THR A 182 -11.61 -15.20 -3.97
C THR A 182 -10.09 -15.22 -4.13
N ALA A 183 -9.47 -16.39 -4.30
CA ALA A 183 -8.04 -16.52 -4.49
C ALA A 183 -7.55 -15.79 -5.75
N VAL A 184 -8.32 -15.87 -6.84
CA VAL A 184 -7.99 -15.18 -8.10
C VAL A 184 -8.19 -13.67 -7.97
N ALA A 185 -9.26 -13.23 -7.30
CA ALA A 185 -9.48 -11.81 -7.02
C ALA A 185 -8.34 -11.21 -6.19
N MET A 186 -7.83 -11.94 -5.20
CA MET A 186 -6.67 -11.53 -4.40
C MET A 186 -5.38 -11.50 -5.21
N SER A 187 -5.18 -12.45 -6.14
CA SER A 187 -4.03 -12.44 -7.05
C SER A 187 -4.06 -11.24 -7.99
N ILE A 188 -5.24 -10.92 -8.55
CA ILE A 188 -5.44 -9.72 -9.39
C ILE A 188 -5.18 -8.45 -8.56
N TYR A 189 -5.74 -8.38 -7.35
CA TYR A 189 -5.49 -7.26 -6.42
C TYR A 189 -3.99 -7.05 -6.20
N SER A 190 -3.26 -8.12 -5.89
CA SER A 190 -1.82 -8.06 -5.66
C SER A 190 -1.06 -7.61 -6.91
N GLY A 191 -1.40 -8.14 -8.09
CA GLY A 191 -0.78 -7.71 -9.35
C GLY A 191 -1.02 -6.23 -9.67
N ILE A 192 -2.25 -5.76 -9.51
CA ILE A 192 -2.64 -4.35 -9.71
C ILE A 192 -1.96 -3.44 -8.69
N PHE A 193 -1.85 -3.88 -7.44
CA PHE A 193 -1.15 -3.13 -6.40
C PHE A 193 0.35 -2.97 -6.75
N ASN A 194 1.01 -4.04 -7.22
CA ASN A 194 2.39 -3.98 -7.68
C ASN A 194 2.58 -3.09 -8.92
N LEU A 195 1.61 -3.07 -9.85
CA LEU A 195 1.60 -2.10 -10.95
C LEU A 195 1.58 -0.66 -10.42
N GLY A 196 0.77 -0.40 -9.39
CA GLY A 196 0.74 0.89 -8.70
C GLY A 196 2.07 1.24 -8.04
N ILE A 197 2.76 0.26 -7.41
CA ILE A 197 4.12 0.45 -6.85
C ILE A 197 5.08 0.92 -7.94
N GLY A 198 5.14 0.20 -9.07
CA GLY A 198 6.03 0.54 -10.18
C GLY A 198 5.71 1.91 -10.79
N THR A 199 4.43 2.21 -11.00
CA THR A 199 3.99 3.51 -11.52
C THR A 199 4.33 4.64 -10.55
N GLY A 200 4.14 4.44 -9.24
CA GLY A 200 4.49 5.41 -8.22
C GLY A 200 5.99 5.68 -8.15
N ALA A 201 6.80 4.62 -8.15
CA ALA A 201 8.26 4.75 -8.19
C ALA A 201 8.74 5.49 -9.44
N PHE A 202 8.14 5.21 -10.62
CA PHE A 202 8.43 5.90 -11.87
C PHE A 202 8.10 7.40 -11.79
N ILE A 203 6.89 7.75 -11.33
CA ILE A 203 6.48 9.17 -11.16
C ILE A 203 7.41 9.87 -10.16
N GLY A 204 7.72 9.24 -9.02
CA GLY A 204 8.65 9.80 -8.04
C GLY A 204 10.04 10.04 -8.64
N GLY A 205 10.54 9.11 -9.48
CA GLY A 205 11.79 9.27 -10.21
C GLY A 205 11.77 10.46 -11.17
N LEU A 206 10.69 10.64 -11.93
CA LEU A 206 10.53 11.80 -12.80
C LEU A 206 10.53 13.11 -12.00
N VAL A 207 9.83 13.16 -10.86
CA VAL A 207 9.82 14.34 -9.99
C VAL A 207 11.22 14.66 -9.47
N CYS A 208 11.98 13.65 -9.04
CA CYS A 208 13.35 13.85 -8.56
C CYS A 208 14.28 14.31 -9.69
N THR A 209 14.09 13.83 -10.93
CA THR A 209 14.95 14.16 -12.08
C THR A 209 14.65 15.53 -12.66
N TYR A 210 13.36 15.87 -12.84
CA TYR A 210 12.95 17.07 -13.57
C TYR A 210 12.50 18.24 -12.67
N SER A 211 12.38 18.00 -11.35
CA SER A 211 11.94 19.03 -10.40
C SER A 211 12.84 19.03 -9.16
N SER A 212 12.34 18.49 -8.06
CA SER A 212 13.08 18.39 -6.80
C SER A 212 12.49 17.27 -5.96
N ILE A 213 13.35 16.58 -5.22
CA ILE A 213 12.92 15.58 -4.24
C ILE A 213 11.97 16.17 -3.18
N ALA A 214 12.06 17.46 -2.91
CA ALA A 214 11.14 18.17 -2.00
C ALA A 214 9.68 18.16 -2.49
N ASN A 215 9.44 17.90 -3.78
CA ASN A 215 8.11 17.95 -4.42
C ASN A 215 7.45 16.56 -4.55
N ILE A 216 8.11 15.47 -4.12
CA ILE A 216 7.55 14.11 -4.19
C ILE A 216 6.20 14.00 -3.47
N GLY A 217 6.06 14.71 -2.33
CA GLY A 217 4.82 14.74 -1.56
C GLY A 217 3.67 15.38 -2.34
N TYR A 218 3.92 16.46 -3.08
CA TYR A 218 2.89 17.10 -3.91
C TYR A 218 2.45 16.21 -5.07
N ALA A 219 3.39 15.56 -5.75
CA ALA A 219 3.07 14.64 -6.84
C ALA A 219 2.24 13.43 -6.34
N GLY A 220 2.69 12.78 -5.27
CA GLY A 220 1.92 11.70 -4.63
C GLY A 220 0.58 12.18 -4.08
N GLY A 221 0.56 13.39 -3.50
CA GLY A 221 -0.63 14.02 -2.95
C GLY A 221 -1.70 14.32 -4.01
N MET A 222 -1.32 14.78 -5.20
CA MET A 222 -2.26 14.96 -6.31
C MET A 222 -2.94 13.65 -6.70
N VAL A 223 -2.18 12.56 -6.81
CA VAL A 223 -2.75 11.22 -7.10
C VAL A 223 -3.64 10.76 -5.94
N ALA A 224 -3.26 11.05 -4.68
CA ALA A 224 -4.09 10.72 -3.51
C ALA A 224 -5.41 11.50 -3.49
N VAL A 225 -5.41 12.77 -3.91
CA VAL A 225 -6.65 13.56 -4.06
C VAL A 225 -7.54 12.96 -5.15
N LEU A 226 -6.99 12.54 -6.29
CA LEU A 226 -7.75 11.82 -7.32
C LEU A 226 -8.35 10.52 -6.76
N THR A 227 -7.57 9.80 -5.94
CA THR A 227 -8.04 8.59 -5.24
C THR A 227 -9.23 8.92 -4.33
N LEU A 228 -9.15 9.99 -3.56
CA LEU A 228 -10.22 10.45 -2.65
C LEU A 228 -11.47 10.87 -3.42
N VAL A 229 -11.32 11.62 -4.50
CA VAL A 229 -12.46 12.03 -5.36
C VAL A 229 -13.15 10.80 -5.94
N TYR A 230 -12.39 9.86 -6.50
CA TYR A 230 -12.95 8.60 -7.02
C TYR A 230 -13.66 7.79 -5.92
N CYS A 231 -13.06 7.72 -4.73
CA CYS A 231 -13.63 7.06 -3.55
C CYS A 231 -15.03 7.62 -3.22
N CYS A 232 -15.14 8.93 -3.08
CA CYS A 232 -16.37 9.61 -2.69
C CYS A 232 -17.44 9.56 -3.79
N CYS A 233 -17.05 9.85 -5.05
CA CYS A 233 -18.00 10.02 -6.14
C CYS A 233 -18.53 8.69 -6.71
N ARG A 234 -17.68 7.66 -6.79
CA ARG A 234 -18.00 6.42 -7.51
C ARG A 234 -17.94 5.17 -6.66
N PHE A 235 -16.85 4.97 -5.92
CA PHE A 235 -16.62 3.76 -5.17
C PHE A 235 -17.69 3.53 -4.07
N PHE A 236 -17.92 4.51 -3.21
CA PHE A 236 -18.93 4.42 -2.17
C PHE A 236 -20.35 4.24 -2.70
N ARG A 237 -20.66 4.86 -3.84
CA ARG A 237 -21.97 4.67 -4.49
C ARG A 237 -22.16 3.23 -4.96
N ASN A 238 -21.14 2.62 -5.55
CA ASN A 238 -21.19 1.24 -6.01
C ASN A 238 -21.27 0.26 -4.83
N MET A 239 -20.48 0.48 -3.79
CA MET A 239 -20.50 -0.31 -2.57
C MET A 239 -21.90 -0.32 -1.91
N ARG A 240 -22.50 0.87 -1.74
CA ARG A 240 -23.85 1.00 -1.14
C ARG A 240 -24.91 0.28 -1.95
N LYS A 241 -24.82 0.30 -3.29
CA LYS A 241 -25.75 -0.44 -4.16
C LYS A 241 -25.60 -1.94 -3.99
N ALA A 242 -24.38 -2.46 -3.91
CA ALA A 242 -24.13 -3.88 -3.71
C ALA A 242 -24.61 -4.36 -2.33
N ASP A 243 -24.35 -3.57 -1.28
CA ASP A 243 -24.78 -3.91 0.09
C ASP A 243 -26.31 -3.94 0.22
N LYS A 244 -27.03 -3.02 -0.44
CA LYS A 244 -28.50 -3.03 -0.47
C LYS A 244 -29.05 -4.25 -1.22
N ALA A 245 -28.45 -4.63 -2.35
CA ALA A 245 -28.85 -5.79 -3.11
C ALA A 245 -28.70 -7.10 -2.31
N SER A 246 -27.64 -7.24 -1.52
CA SER A 246 -27.42 -8.41 -0.66
C SER A 246 -28.41 -8.51 0.51
N THR A 247 -28.90 -7.36 1.02
CA THR A 247 -29.87 -7.33 2.14
C THR A 247 -31.31 -7.63 1.67
N THR A 248 -31.62 -7.47 0.38
CA THR A 248 -32.97 -7.70 -0.17
C THR A 248 -33.16 -9.17 -0.62
N THR A 249 -32.08 -9.96 -0.67
CA THR A 249 -32.09 -11.37 -1.10
C THR A 249 -32.08 -12.37 0.08
N CYS A 250 -32.01 -11.90 1.32
CA CYS A 250 -32.23 -12.66 2.56
C CYS A 250 -33.62 -12.36 3.13
#